data_6a2c4130ed88a78ea0c58547f2797e25
#
_entry.id   6a2c4130ed88a78ea0c58547f2797e25
#
_cell.length_a   1.000
_cell.length_b   1.000
_cell.length_c   1.000
_cell.angle_alpha   90.00
_cell.angle_beta   90.00
_cell.angle_gamma   90.00
#
_symmetry.space_group_name_H-M   'P 1'
#
loop_
_entity.id
_entity.type
_entity.pdbx_description
1 polymer ?
#
loop_
_entity_poly.entity_id
_entity_poly.type
_entity_poly.pdbx_seq_one_letter_code
_entity_poly.pdbx_strand_id
1 'polypeptide(L)'
;MNNLYIGLMSGTSRDSLDACLVSFDDGLEIQKLDTISFSKDYQSSNDQNFIAKEITRKSITLVERLISNSNKENIVGIAFPGQTISHSDEFSLQAGSPEAIAKQFGIPVYADFRNFDIARGGKGAPLIPLFHQFLLCDESKNKLIFNIGGIANGTYLKRMEMELASDVGPGNCLMDEAMRNFGLGLFDKDGALARSGEINDAMLKLLIKDLENLTYPRADDISIYMDVFKKYENEILKLDPADALCTLTELTAIKIIEFIKACDQTDELIFHGGGTENKYLMNRIAESVSIQVKLIDDIAPSKYIEAIAFAYLAYKERAVLFR
;
A
#
# COMPACT_ATOMS: atom_id res chain seq x y z
N MET A 1 -13.09 18.39 22.88
CA MET A 1 -12.33 17.11 22.99
C MET A 1 -12.37 16.52 21.60
N ASN A 2 -11.20 16.18 21.04
CA ASN A 2 -11.14 15.66 19.66
C ASN A 2 -11.64 14.22 19.61
N ASN A 3 -12.42 13.91 18.58
CA ASN A 3 -12.85 12.54 18.28
C ASN A 3 -11.65 11.70 17.82
N LEU A 4 -11.38 10.61 18.53
CA LEU A 4 -10.27 9.72 18.23
C LEU A 4 -10.75 8.51 17.43
N TYR A 5 -9.95 8.12 16.46
CA TYR A 5 -10.15 6.90 15.66
C TYR A 5 -8.93 5.98 15.77
N ILE A 6 -9.18 4.68 15.87
CA ILE A 6 -8.14 3.66 15.74
C ILE A 6 -8.18 3.16 14.31
N GLY A 7 -7.05 3.19 13.61
CA GLY A 7 -6.87 2.55 12.32
C GLY A 7 -6.00 1.32 12.43
N LEU A 8 -6.39 0.25 11.75
CA LEU A 8 -5.66 -1.01 11.67
C LEU A 8 -5.39 -1.31 10.21
N MET A 9 -4.22 -1.88 9.88
CA MET A 9 -3.90 -2.32 8.53
C MET A 9 -2.87 -3.44 8.51
N SER A 10 -3.17 -4.46 7.71
CA SER A 10 -2.22 -5.52 7.35
C SER A 10 -2.12 -5.59 5.82
N GLY A 11 -0.92 -5.43 5.30
CA GLY A 11 -0.65 -5.51 3.88
C GLY A 11 -0.78 -6.94 3.31
N THR A 12 -0.66 -7.06 2.00
CA THR A 12 -0.70 -8.35 1.29
C THR A 12 0.48 -9.27 1.62
N SER A 13 1.62 -8.69 2.02
CA SER A 13 2.81 -9.41 2.51
C SER A 13 2.57 -10.17 3.82
N ARG A 14 1.56 -9.76 4.61
CA ARG A 14 1.19 -10.35 5.91
C ARG A 14 2.35 -10.41 6.90
N ASP A 15 3.28 -9.48 6.84
CA ASP A 15 4.44 -9.40 7.74
C ASP A 15 4.10 -8.78 9.09
N SER A 16 3.27 -7.73 9.08
CA SER A 16 2.81 -7.05 10.29
C SER A 16 1.36 -6.58 10.19
N LEU A 17 0.78 -6.31 11.37
CA LEU A 17 -0.41 -5.51 11.55
C LEU A 17 0.02 -4.18 12.17
N ASP A 18 -0.22 -3.10 11.47
CA ASP A 18 0.08 -1.74 11.90
C ASP A 18 -1.18 -1.06 12.43
N ALA A 19 -1.03 -0.23 13.45
CA ALA A 19 -2.13 0.45 14.12
C ALA A 19 -1.80 1.88 14.48
N CYS A 20 -2.80 2.76 14.42
CA CYS A 20 -2.70 4.15 14.84
C CYS A 20 -3.90 4.56 15.73
N LEU A 21 -3.68 5.56 16.57
CA LEU A 21 -4.71 6.33 17.27
C LEU A 21 -4.56 7.77 16.84
N VAL A 22 -5.57 8.31 16.16
CA VAL A 22 -5.51 9.60 15.47
C VAL A 22 -6.79 10.41 15.62
N SER A 23 -6.71 11.74 15.41
CA SER A 23 -7.87 12.60 15.18
C SER A 23 -7.74 13.36 13.86
N PHE A 24 -8.89 13.87 13.36
CA PHE A 24 -8.98 14.58 12.08
C PHE A 24 -9.75 15.91 12.19
N ASP A 25 -10.16 16.31 13.39
CA ASP A 25 -11.06 17.45 13.59
C ASP A 25 -10.42 18.79 13.14
N ASP A 26 -9.12 18.97 13.43
CA ASP A 26 -8.33 20.16 13.07
C ASP A 26 -7.13 19.80 12.15
N GLY A 27 -7.29 18.78 11.31
CA GLY A 27 -6.22 18.17 10.53
C GLY A 27 -5.77 16.84 11.13
N LEU A 28 -4.73 16.23 10.56
CA LEU A 28 -4.20 14.97 11.10
C LEU A 28 -3.42 15.22 12.39
N GLU A 29 -3.84 14.59 13.49
CA GLU A 29 -3.10 14.54 14.75
C GLU A 29 -2.86 13.07 15.12
N ILE A 30 -1.59 12.66 15.23
CA ILE A 30 -1.20 11.31 15.59
C ILE A 30 -0.92 11.24 17.08
N GLN A 31 -1.72 10.46 17.82
CA GLN A 31 -1.58 10.27 19.26
C GLN A 31 -0.65 9.11 19.60
N LYS A 32 -0.84 7.96 18.94
CA LYS A 32 -0.07 6.74 19.14
C LYS A 32 0.06 5.93 17.86
N LEU A 33 1.16 5.19 17.76
CA LEU A 33 1.43 4.22 16.72
C LEU A 33 1.93 2.93 17.37
N ASP A 34 1.52 1.78 16.85
CA ASP A 34 2.00 0.48 17.32
C ASP A 34 1.94 -0.55 16.18
N THR A 35 2.68 -1.64 16.32
CA THR A 35 2.75 -2.71 15.33
C THR A 35 2.94 -4.07 15.99
N ILE A 36 2.41 -5.11 15.37
CA ILE A 36 2.65 -6.52 15.76
C ILE A 36 3.01 -7.32 14.52
N SER A 37 4.16 -7.99 14.54
CA SER A 37 4.56 -8.90 13.47
C SER A 37 3.72 -10.18 13.47
N PHE A 38 3.45 -10.74 12.30
CA PHE A 38 2.87 -12.06 12.14
C PHE A 38 3.94 -13.15 12.11
N SER A 39 3.52 -14.39 12.43
CA SER A 39 4.38 -15.55 12.30
C SER A 39 4.54 -15.98 10.85
N LYS A 40 5.59 -16.73 10.54
CA LYS A 40 5.77 -17.32 9.20
C LYS A 40 4.59 -18.22 8.80
N ASP A 41 4.00 -18.95 9.77
CA ASP A 41 2.84 -19.81 9.53
C ASP A 41 1.63 -18.99 9.07
N TYR A 42 1.41 -17.77 9.63
CA TYR A 42 0.37 -16.87 9.17
C TYR A 42 0.64 -16.34 7.77
N GLN A 43 1.87 -15.91 7.51
CA GLN A 43 2.28 -15.36 6.21
C GLN A 43 2.05 -16.34 5.06
N SER A 44 2.35 -17.63 5.28
CA SER A 44 2.24 -18.69 4.28
C SER A 44 0.91 -19.43 4.26
N SER A 45 -0.01 -19.14 5.21
CA SER A 45 -1.28 -19.87 5.35
C SER A 45 -2.28 -19.54 4.25
N ASN A 46 -2.95 -20.58 3.76
CA ASN A 46 -4.16 -20.49 2.93
C ASN A 46 -5.43 -20.86 3.70
N ASP A 47 -5.34 -21.20 4.98
CA ASP A 47 -6.50 -21.48 5.85
C ASP A 47 -7.16 -20.17 6.27
N GLN A 48 -8.27 -19.85 5.63
CA GLN A 48 -9.04 -18.63 5.88
C GLN A 48 -9.53 -18.53 7.32
N ASN A 49 -9.85 -19.65 7.98
CA ASN A 49 -10.31 -19.66 9.38
C ASN A 49 -9.15 -19.32 10.33
N PHE A 50 -7.96 -19.86 10.07
CA PHE A 50 -6.76 -19.52 10.82
C PHE A 50 -6.40 -18.03 10.64
N ILE A 51 -6.42 -17.55 9.40
CA ILE A 51 -6.15 -16.15 9.08
C ILE A 51 -7.16 -15.24 9.81
N ALA A 52 -8.47 -15.54 9.72
CA ALA A 52 -9.52 -14.74 10.36
C ALA A 52 -9.37 -14.67 11.89
N LYS A 53 -9.05 -15.78 12.53
CA LYS A 53 -8.81 -15.84 13.98
C LYS A 53 -7.59 -15.02 14.39
N GLU A 54 -6.49 -15.17 13.66
CA GLU A 54 -5.22 -14.56 14.02
C GLU A 54 -5.22 -13.05 13.79
N ILE A 55 -5.79 -12.58 12.66
CA ILE A 55 -5.93 -11.14 12.40
C ILE A 55 -6.84 -10.48 13.45
N THR A 56 -7.95 -11.11 13.80
CA THR A 56 -8.86 -10.59 14.84
C THR A 56 -8.17 -10.53 16.20
N ARG A 57 -7.49 -11.60 16.61
CA ARG A 57 -6.78 -11.68 17.89
C ARG A 57 -5.71 -10.59 18.01
N LYS A 58 -4.88 -10.43 16.98
CA LYS A 58 -3.82 -9.39 16.97
C LYS A 58 -4.41 -7.99 16.94
N SER A 59 -5.51 -7.78 16.21
CA SER A 59 -6.22 -6.51 16.22
C SER A 59 -6.72 -6.14 17.62
N ILE A 60 -7.32 -7.08 18.32
CA ILE A 60 -7.74 -6.89 19.73
C ILE A 60 -6.53 -6.48 20.59
N THR A 61 -5.42 -7.19 20.48
CA THR A 61 -4.20 -6.88 21.24
C THR A 61 -3.68 -5.47 20.97
N LEU A 62 -3.64 -5.03 19.69
CA LEU A 62 -3.20 -3.68 19.35
C LEU A 62 -4.16 -2.61 19.85
N VAL A 63 -5.46 -2.84 19.70
CA VAL A 63 -6.47 -1.91 20.23
C VAL A 63 -6.34 -1.76 21.74
N GLU A 64 -6.13 -2.84 22.49
CA GLU A 64 -5.87 -2.80 23.94
C GLU A 64 -4.66 -1.93 24.28
N ARG A 65 -3.55 -2.09 23.56
CA ARG A 65 -2.33 -1.29 23.75
C ARG A 65 -2.53 0.19 23.44
N LEU A 66 -3.28 0.51 22.38
CA LEU A 66 -3.55 1.90 21.99
C LEU A 66 -4.49 2.58 22.99
N ILE A 67 -5.48 1.87 23.53
CA ILE A 67 -6.43 2.40 24.52
C ILE A 67 -5.76 2.56 25.88
N SER A 68 -4.75 1.72 26.21
CA SER A 68 -4.04 1.82 27.47
C SER A 68 -3.45 3.23 27.65
N ASN A 69 -3.79 3.89 28.76
CA ASN A 69 -3.41 5.28 29.07
C ASN A 69 -4.01 6.33 28.11
N SER A 70 -5.08 6.02 27.38
CA SER A 70 -5.86 6.98 26.58
C SER A 70 -7.24 7.15 27.21
N ASN A 71 -7.87 8.30 26.97
CA ASN A 71 -9.26 8.50 27.40
C ASN A 71 -10.19 7.74 26.44
N LYS A 72 -10.60 6.53 26.84
CA LYS A 72 -11.42 5.62 26.01
C LYS A 72 -12.71 6.29 25.54
N GLU A 73 -13.28 7.20 26.31
CA GLU A 73 -14.52 7.90 25.99
C GLU A 73 -14.43 8.77 24.74
N ASN A 74 -13.21 9.18 24.37
CA ASN A 74 -12.98 9.97 23.16
C ASN A 74 -12.81 9.11 21.91
N ILE A 75 -12.69 7.78 22.04
CA ILE A 75 -12.50 6.87 20.89
C ILE A 75 -13.88 6.53 20.33
N VAL A 76 -14.20 7.10 19.18
CA VAL A 76 -15.52 7.01 18.55
C VAL A 76 -15.62 5.94 17.47
N GLY A 77 -14.49 5.39 17.01
CA GLY A 77 -14.50 4.34 16.00
C GLY A 77 -13.17 3.60 15.86
N ILE A 78 -13.28 2.34 15.42
CA ILE A 78 -12.16 1.47 15.05
C ILE A 78 -12.31 1.11 13.57
N ALA A 79 -11.33 1.43 12.75
CA ALA A 79 -11.26 1.00 11.36
C ALA A 79 -10.54 -0.36 11.29
N PHE A 80 -11.26 -1.38 10.83
CA PHE A 80 -10.77 -2.75 10.69
C PHE A 80 -11.00 -3.25 9.26
N PRO A 81 -10.06 -3.05 8.33
CA PRO A 81 -10.18 -3.55 6.95
C PRO A 81 -10.10 -5.09 6.85
N GLY A 82 -9.66 -5.78 7.91
CA GLY A 82 -9.39 -7.21 7.85
C GLY A 82 -8.14 -7.57 7.04
N GLN A 83 -7.96 -8.87 6.76
CA GLN A 83 -6.92 -9.36 5.85
C GLN A 83 -7.54 -9.71 4.51
N THR A 84 -7.09 -9.08 3.43
CA THR A 84 -7.59 -9.40 2.09
C THR A 84 -7.22 -10.83 1.69
N ILE A 85 -8.22 -11.62 1.29
CA ILE A 85 -8.12 -13.00 0.80
C ILE A 85 -8.21 -12.99 -0.72
N SER A 86 -9.20 -12.29 -1.28
CA SER A 86 -9.39 -12.12 -2.71
C SER A 86 -10.03 -10.77 -3.00
N HIS A 87 -9.78 -10.25 -4.20
CA HIS A 87 -10.34 -8.99 -4.66
C HIS A 87 -10.63 -9.04 -6.16
N SER A 88 -11.76 -8.46 -6.55
CA SER A 88 -12.15 -8.20 -7.92
C SER A 88 -12.93 -6.88 -7.99
N ASP A 89 -13.19 -6.38 -9.18
CA ASP A 89 -14.00 -5.17 -9.37
C ASP A 89 -15.46 -5.32 -8.90
N GLU A 90 -15.94 -6.57 -8.70
CA GLU A 90 -17.32 -6.87 -8.30
C GLU A 90 -17.46 -7.22 -6.82
N PHE A 91 -16.43 -7.79 -6.22
CA PHE A 91 -16.47 -8.28 -4.85
C PHE A 91 -15.08 -8.42 -4.25
N SER A 92 -15.00 -8.20 -2.94
CA SER A 92 -13.75 -8.37 -2.19
C SER A 92 -14.01 -9.15 -0.90
N LEU A 93 -13.16 -10.13 -0.62
CA LEU A 93 -13.23 -10.94 0.59
C LEU A 93 -12.11 -10.59 1.55
N GLN A 94 -12.48 -10.18 2.76
CA GLN A 94 -11.57 -9.91 3.86
C GLN A 94 -11.81 -10.89 5.00
N ALA A 95 -10.74 -11.48 5.53
CA ALA A 95 -10.79 -12.32 6.73
C ALA A 95 -10.71 -11.47 8.00
N GLY A 96 -11.43 -11.91 9.03
CA GLY A 96 -11.50 -11.28 10.35
C GLY A 96 -12.92 -11.07 10.83
N SER A 97 -13.10 -10.72 12.10
CA SER A 97 -14.42 -10.49 12.71
C SER A 97 -14.51 -9.10 13.34
N PRO A 98 -15.10 -8.12 12.62
CA PRO A 98 -15.38 -6.80 13.20
C PRO A 98 -16.35 -6.85 14.37
N GLU A 99 -17.31 -7.79 14.37
CA GLU A 99 -18.26 -7.98 15.45
C GLU A 99 -17.57 -8.40 16.76
N ALA A 100 -16.57 -9.28 16.67
CA ALA A 100 -15.80 -9.69 17.85
C ALA A 100 -15.03 -8.51 18.46
N ILE A 101 -14.47 -7.63 17.62
CA ILE A 101 -13.76 -6.43 18.07
C ILE A 101 -14.76 -5.44 18.70
N ALA A 102 -15.89 -5.17 18.02
CA ALA A 102 -16.92 -4.27 18.54
C ALA A 102 -17.46 -4.75 19.90
N LYS A 103 -17.76 -6.04 20.04
CA LYS A 103 -18.22 -6.65 21.29
C LYS A 103 -17.17 -6.55 22.42
N GLN A 104 -15.88 -6.74 22.09
CA GLN A 104 -14.79 -6.71 23.08
C GLN A 104 -14.63 -5.32 23.69
N PHE A 105 -14.76 -4.27 22.91
CA PHE A 105 -14.46 -2.91 23.34
C PHE A 105 -15.70 -2.05 23.60
N GLY A 106 -16.85 -2.39 23.08
CA GLY A 106 -18.04 -1.54 23.10
C GLY A 106 -17.83 -0.24 22.28
N ILE A 107 -16.98 -0.28 21.29
CA ILE A 107 -16.68 0.82 20.37
C ILE A 107 -17.14 0.42 18.97
N PRO A 108 -17.80 1.31 18.20
CA PRO A 108 -18.19 1.04 16.83
C PRO A 108 -16.99 0.63 15.97
N VAL A 109 -17.16 -0.41 15.14
CA VAL A 109 -16.12 -0.88 14.21
C VAL A 109 -16.57 -0.63 12.78
N TYR A 110 -15.76 0.07 12.02
CA TYR A 110 -15.91 0.31 10.60
C TYR A 110 -15.10 -0.74 9.83
N ALA A 111 -15.76 -1.51 8.99
CA ALA A 111 -15.16 -2.60 8.22
C ALA A 111 -15.77 -2.70 6.82
N ASP A 112 -15.35 -3.69 6.05
CA ASP A 112 -15.84 -3.95 4.69
C ASP A 112 -15.78 -2.74 3.75
N PHE A 113 -14.71 -1.98 3.86
CA PHE A 113 -14.47 -0.75 3.10
C PHE A 113 -14.53 -0.96 1.59
N ARG A 114 -14.01 -2.09 1.10
CA ARG A 114 -13.91 -2.39 -0.33
C ARG A 114 -15.28 -2.65 -0.94
N ASN A 115 -16.10 -3.54 -0.35
CA ASN A 115 -17.46 -3.79 -0.84
C ASN A 115 -18.37 -2.58 -0.64
N PHE A 116 -18.12 -1.76 0.39
CA PHE A 116 -18.82 -0.49 0.56
C PHE A 116 -18.57 0.47 -0.61
N ASP A 117 -17.34 0.53 -1.12
CA ASP A 117 -16.97 1.34 -2.28
C ASP A 117 -17.54 0.74 -3.57
N ILE A 118 -17.41 -0.57 -3.79
CA ILE A 118 -17.96 -1.30 -4.94
C ILE A 118 -19.48 -1.07 -5.05
N ALA A 119 -20.20 -1.19 -3.94
CA ALA A 119 -21.66 -0.97 -3.90
C ALA A 119 -22.07 0.47 -4.29
N ARG A 120 -21.13 1.41 -4.35
CA ARG A 120 -21.32 2.80 -4.76
C ARG A 120 -20.73 3.13 -6.14
N GLY A 121 -20.37 2.11 -6.90
CA GLY A 121 -19.85 2.24 -8.25
C GLY A 121 -18.32 2.43 -8.33
N GLY A 122 -17.62 2.30 -7.20
CA GLY A 122 -16.16 2.19 -7.17
C GLY A 122 -15.67 0.79 -7.49
N LYS A 123 -14.36 0.58 -7.42
CA LYS A 123 -13.69 -0.70 -7.67
C LYS A 123 -13.17 -1.38 -6.39
N GLY A 124 -13.38 -0.77 -5.21
CA GLY A 124 -12.88 -1.27 -3.94
C GLY A 124 -11.36 -1.14 -3.74
N ALA A 125 -10.65 -0.67 -4.75
CA ALA A 125 -9.22 -0.32 -4.70
C ALA A 125 -8.89 0.64 -5.88
N PRO A 126 -7.91 1.57 -5.70
CA PRO A 126 -7.29 1.95 -4.44
C PRO A 126 -8.22 2.81 -3.57
N LEU A 127 -8.17 2.67 -2.23
CA LEU A 127 -8.99 3.45 -1.29
C LEU A 127 -8.23 4.63 -0.63
N ILE A 128 -6.91 4.56 -0.59
CA ILE A 128 -6.03 5.56 0.04
C ILE A 128 -6.04 6.93 -0.64
N PRO A 129 -6.36 7.07 -1.95
CA PRO A 129 -6.40 8.36 -2.62
C PRO A 129 -7.27 9.43 -1.95
N LEU A 130 -8.38 9.06 -1.30
CA LEU A 130 -9.20 10.00 -0.53
C LEU A 130 -8.45 10.59 0.67
N PHE A 131 -7.59 9.79 1.29
CA PHE A 131 -6.72 10.26 2.37
C PHE A 131 -5.56 11.10 1.84
N HIS A 132 -4.98 10.74 0.69
CA HIS A 132 -3.98 11.59 0.03
C HIS A 132 -4.54 12.98 -0.26
N GLN A 133 -5.77 13.06 -0.78
CA GLN A 133 -6.41 14.35 -1.03
C GLN A 133 -6.57 15.17 0.27
N PHE A 134 -7.05 14.55 1.35
CA PHE A 134 -7.19 15.23 2.63
C PHE A 134 -5.84 15.75 3.18
N LEU A 135 -4.81 14.91 3.08
CA LEU A 135 -3.52 15.19 3.73
C LEU A 135 -2.63 16.14 2.91
N LEU A 136 -2.69 16.07 1.58
CA LEU A 136 -1.65 16.58 0.70
C LEU A 136 -2.14 17.57 -0.35
N CYS A 137 -3.47 17.80 -0.50
CA CYS A 137 -3.96 18.80 -1.43
C CYS A 137 -3.41 20.20 -1.11
N ASP A 138 -3.27 21.04 -2.14
CA ASP A 138 -2.64 22.36 -2.04
C ASP A 138 -3.28 23.31 -3.05
N GLU A 139 -3.59 24.54 -2.66
CA GLU A 139 -4.25 25.51 -3.54
C GLU A 139 -3.38 25.95 -4.74
N SER A 140 -2.07 25.86 -4.59
CA SER A 140 -1.09 26.38 -5.55
C SER A 140 -0.31 25.34 -6.33
N LYS A 141 -0.30 24.07 -5.88
CA LYS A 141 0.55 23.02 -6.42
C LYS A 141 -0.24 21.79 -6.86
N ASN A 142 0.21 21.20 -7.94
CA ASN A 142 -0.18 19.87 -8.38
C ASN A 142 0.78 18.84 -7.79
N LYS A 143 0.27 17.82 -7.14
CA LYS A 143 1.08 16.81 -6.48
C LYS A 143 0.77 15.42 -7.00
N LEU A 144 1.80 14.62 -7.15
CA LEU A 144 1.67 13.22 -7.52
C LEU A 144 2.24 12.36 -6.39
N ILE A 145 1.39 11.54 -5.82
CA ILE A 145 1.69 10.70 -4.67
C ILE A 145 1.77 9.26 -5.12
N PHE A 146 2.86 8.57 -4.78
CA PHE A 146 3.06 7.16 -5.07
C PHE A 146 3.14 6.32 -3.79
N ASN A 147 2.37 5.24 -3.77
CA ASN A 147 2.60 4.13 -2.84
C ASN A 147 3.32 3.02 -3.60
N ILE A 148 4.53 2.66 -3.15
CA ILE A 148 5.28 1.54 -3.71
C ILE A 148 5.19 0.35 -2.75
N GLY A 149 4.16 -0.47 -2.98
CA GLY A 149 3.95 -1.76 -2.34
C GLY A 149 4.41 -2.92 -3.23
N GLY A 150 3.73 -4.06 -3.19
CA GLY A 150 3.88 -5.12 -4.19
C GLY A 150 3.51 -4.63 -5.59
N ILE A 151 2.43 -3.86 -5.68
CA ILE A 151 2.03 -3.05 -6.83
C ILE A 151 2.35 -1.59 -6.49
N ALA A 152 2.81 -0.81 -7.47
CA ALA A 152 2.93 0.63 -7.35
C ALA A 152 1.61 1.28 -7.81
N ASN A 153 1.08 2.22 -7.01
CA ASN A 153 -0.07 3.03 -7.38
C ASN A 153 0.21 4.51 -7.22
N GLY A 154 -0.50 5.34 -7.99
CA GLY A 154 -0.33 6.78 -8.04
C GLY A 154 -1.66 7.52 -7.81
N THR A 155 -1.58 8.64 -7.12
CA THR A 155 -2.68 9.59 -6.92
C THR A 155 -2.26 10.96 -7.42
N TYR A 156 -2.91 11.47 -8.44
CA TYR A 156 -2.66 12.80 -8.97
C TYR A 156 -3.67 13.81 -8.38
N LEU A 157 -3.15 14.74 -7.63
CA LEU A 157 -3.89 15.86 -7.06
C LEU A 157 -3.59 17.12 -7.88
N LYS A 158 -4.60 17.59 -8.60
CA LYS A 158 -4.55 18.87 -9.29
C LYS A 158 -5.08 19.94 -8.36
N ARG A 159 -4.17 20.57 -7.63
CA ARG A 159 -4.49 21.49 -6.54
C ARG A 159 -5.36 20.80 -5.47
N MET A 160 -6.57 21.27 -5.24
CA MET A 160 -7.50 20.76 -4.23
C MET A 160 -8.28 19.52 -4.68
N GLU A 161 -8.18 19.12 -5.95
CA GLU A 161 -9.00 18.05 -6.53
C GLU A 161 -8.16 16.80 -6.86
N MET A 162 -8.71 15.64 -6.59
CA MET A 162 -8.14 14.38 -7.07
C MET A 162 -8.60 14.13 -8.50
N GLU A 163 -7.68 14.27 -9.46
CA GLU A 163 -7.97 14.10 -10.88
C GLU A 163 -7.81 12.66 -11.36
N LEU A 164 -6.82 11.94 -10.81
CA LEU A 164 -6.53 10.57 -11.21
C LEU A 164 -6.02 9.76 -10.02
N ALA A 165 -6.54 8.55 -9.86
CA ALA A 165 -5.98 7.53 -8.99
C ALA A 165 -5.93 6.20 -9.74
N SER A 166 -4.78 5.51 -9.74
CA SER A 166 -4.58 4.32 -10.56
C SER A 166 -3.44 3.46 -10.03
N ASP A 167 -3.53 2.15 -10.24
CA ASP A 167 -2.34 1.32 -10.27
C ASP A 167 -1.47 1.70 -11.46
N VAL A 168 -0.15 1.62 -11.26
CA VAL A 168 0.87 2.15 -12.17
C VAL A 168 1.65 1.03 -12.84
N GLY A 169 2.01 0.02 -12.06
CA GLY A 169 2.82 -1.09 -12.52
C GLY A 169 3.32 -1.97 -11.37
N PRO A 170 4.22 -2.91 -11.65
CA PRO A 170 4.84 -3.68 -10.59
C PRO A 170 5.61 -2.74 -9.66
N GLY A 171 5.38 -2.88 -8.35
CA GLY A 171 6.21 -2.27 -7.32
C GLY A 171 7.36 -3.22 -6.97
N ASN A 172 7.30 -3.80 -5.76
CA ASN A 172 8.33 -4.74 -5.30
C ASN A 172 8.10 -6.18 -5.77
N CYS A 173 6.89 -6.53 -6.23
CA CYS A 173 6.48 -7.92 -6.40
C CYS A 173 7.41 -8.76 -7.28
N LEU A 174 7.90 -8.20 -8.41
CA LEU A 174 8.80 -8.93 -9.31
C LEU A 174 10.21 -9.07 -8.73
N MET A 175 10.70 -8.03 -8.05
CA MET A 175 12.00 -8.05 -7.37
C MET A 175 12.01 -9.07 -6.22
N ASP A 176 10.95 -9.07 -5.41
CA ASP A 176 10.78 -9.98 -4.28
C ASP A 176 10.65 -11.44 -4.77
N GLU A 177 9.94 -11.66 -5.89
CA GLU A 177 9.83 -12.99 -6.49
C GLU A 177 11.18 -13.48 -7.01
N ALA A 178 11.96 -12.63 -7.68
CA ALA A 178 13.31 -12.97 -8.12
C ALA A 178 14.22 -13.32 -6.94
N MET A 179 14.19 -12.54 -5.85
CA MET A 179 14.96 -12.82 -4.63
C MET A 179 14.63 -14.20 -4.05
N ARG A 180 13.33 -14.54 -3.98
CA ARG A 180 12.88 -15.87 -3.50
C ARG A 180 13.38 -16.99 -4.39
N ASN A 181 13.24 -16.85 -5.71
CA ASN A 181 13.62 -17.87 -6.68
C ASN A 181 15.14 -18.07 -6.75
N PHE A 182 15.95 -17.02 -6.55
CA PHE A 182 17.40 -17.14 -6.39
C PHE A 182 17.83 -17.69 -5.01
N GLY A 183 16.91 -17.85 -4.06
CA GLY A 183 17.22 -18.29 -2.70
C GLY A 183 18.01 -17.27 -1.87
N LEU A 184 17.93 -15.97 -2.24
CA LEU A 184 18.70 -14.88 -1.63
C LEU A 184 17.96 -14.14 -0.53
N GLY A 185 16.69 -14.50 -0.26
CA GLY A 185 15.86 -13.90 0.78
C GLY A 185 14.50 -13.47 0.27
N LEU A 186 13.82 -12.63 1.05
CA LEU A 186 12.46 -12.18 0.73
C LEU A 186 12.44 -10.92 -0.15
N PHE A 187 13.45 -10.05 -0.03
CA PHE A 187 13.59 -8.80 -0.77
C PHE A 187 15.05 -8.33 -0.81
N ASP A 188 15.38 -7.47 -1.76
CA ASP A 188 16.70 -6.83 -1.90
C ASP A 188 16.80 -5.62 -0.96
N LYS A 189 17.46 -5.81 0.19
CA LYS A 189 17.58 -4.76 1.18
C LYS A 189 18.33 -3.54 0.64
N ASP A 190 17.71 -2.35 0.75
CA ASP A 190 18.25 -1.06 0.25
C ASP A 190 18.50 -1.04 -1.27
N GLY A 191 18.06 -2.06 -2.03
CA GLY A 191 18.39 -2.24 -3.44
C GLY A 191 19.88 -2.48 -3.67
N ALA A 192 20.54 -3.10 -2.68
CA ALA A 192 22.00 -3.23 -2.69
C ALA A 192 22.49 -4.18 -3.78
N LEU A 193 21.76 -5.27 -4.01
CA LEU A 193 22.11 -6.25 -5.04
C LEU A 193 21.84 -5.68 -6.44
N ALA A 194 20.65 -5.09 -6.65
CA ALA A 194 20.28 -4.43 -7.91
C ALA A 194 21.30 -3.34 -8.30
N ARG A 195 21.78 -2.56 -7.33
CA ARG A 195 22.79 -1.50 -7.57
C ARG A 195 24.11 -2.04 -8.10
N SER A 196 24.48 -3.27 -7.79
CA SER A 196 25.74 -3.88 -8.22
C SER A 196 25.67 -4.56 -9.59
N GLY A 197 24.45 -4.69 -10.14
CA GLY A 197 24.22 -5.30 -11.45
C GLY A 197 24.13 -4.30 -12.59
N GLU A 198 24.00 -4.84 -13.79
CA GLU A 198 23.79 -4.09 -15.03
C GLU A 198 22.40 -4.41 -15.62
N ILE A 199 21.80 -3.44 -16.29
CA ILE A 199 20.49 -3.63 -16.94
C ILE A 199 20.66 -4.56 -18.14
N ASN A 200 19.86 -5.65 -18.16
CA ASN A 200 19.74 -6.48 -19.36
C ASN A 200 18.68 -5.89 -20.30
N ASP A 201 19.14 -5.12 -21.28
CA ASP A 201 18.26 -4.41 -22.23
C ASP A 201 17.31 -5.35 -23.02
N ALA A 202 17.75 -6.57 -23.32
CA ALA A 202 16.92 -7.52 -24.06
C ALA A 202 15.75 -7.99 -23.20
N MET A 203 16.01 -8.34 -21.94
CA MET A 203 14.98 -8.75 -21.00
C MET A 203 14.05 -7.58 -20.66
N LEU A 204 14.60 -6.39 -20.39
CA LEU A 204 13.81 -5.19 -20.08
C LEU A 204 12.81 -4.88 -21.20
N LYS A 205 13.23 -4.94 -22.47
CA LYS A 205 12.35 -4.72 -23.62
C LYS A 205 11.19 -5.73 -23.70
N LEU A 206 11.45 -7.00 -23.37
CA LEU A 206 10.39 -8.03 -23.34
C LEU A 206 9.36 -7.74 -22.24
N LEU A 207 9.84 -7.43 -21.05
CA LEU A 207 8.97 -7.09 -19.90
C LEU A 207 8.14 -5.84 -20.16
N ILE A 208 8.74 -4.77 -20.70
CA ILE A 208 8.02 -3.54 -21.06
C ILE A 208 6.93 -3.85 -22.07
N LYS A 209 7.23 -4.62 -23.13
CA LYS A 209 6.28 -4.98 -24.19
C LYS A 209 5.05 -5.70 -23.65
N ASP A 210 5.22 -6.62 -22.69
CA ASP A 210 4.08 -7.36 -22.11
C ASP A 210 3.21 -6.47 -21.19
N LEU A 211 3.75 -5.33 -20.72
CA LEU A 211 3.06 -4.35 -19.88
C LEU A 211 2.73 -3.04 -20.62
N GLU A 212 2.78 -3.03 -21.96
CA GLU A 212 2.67 -1.81 -22.78
C GLU A 212 1.24 -1.28 -22.89
N ASN A 213 0.23 -2.15 -22.84
CA ASN A 213 -1.17 -1.82 -23.12
C ASN A 213 -2.00 -1.48 -21.87
N LEU A 214 -1.36 -1.09 -20.79
CA LEU A 214 -2.04 -0.77 -19.55
C LEU A 214 -2.42 0.72 -19.53
N THR A 215 -3.71 1.02 -19.74
CA THR A 215 -4.24 2.41 -19.72
C THR A 215 -4.70 2.83 -18.33
N TYR A 216 -4.63 4.12 -18.02
CA TYR A 216 -5.10 4.71 -16.77
C TYR A 216 -6.51 5.30 -16.91
N PRO A 217 -7.38 5.27 -15.86
CA PRO A 217 -7.19 4.61 -14.56
C PRO A 217 -7.42 3.10 -14.61
N ARG A 218 -6.70 2.35 -13.77
CA ARG A 218 -6.87 0.90 -13.61
C ARG A 218 -6.69 0.44 -12.17
N ALA A 219 -7.21 -0.75 -11.88
CA ALA A 219 -6.93 -1.51 -10.67
C ALA A 219 -6.39 -2.89 -11.11
N ASP A 220 -5.17 -3.21 -10.68
CA ASP A 220 -4.47 -4.40 -11.13
C ASP A 220 -4.53 -5.52 -10.07
N ASP A 221 -4.71 -6.75 -10.51
CA ASP A 221 -4.39 -7.91 -9.68
C ASP A 221 -2.89 -8.24 -9.82
N ILE A 222 -2.25 -8.60 -8.72
CA ILE A 222 -0.82 -8.93 -8.70
C ILE A 222 -0.46 -10.10 -9.63
N SER A 223 -1.44 -10.97 -9.92
CA SER A 223 -1.26 -12.10 -10.85
C SER A 223 -0.84 -11.64 -12.25
N ILE A 224 -1.28 -10.46 -12.70
CA ILE A 224 -0.87 -9.88 -14.00
C ILE A 224 0.67 -9.83 -14.09
N TYR A 225 1.31 -9.36 -13.03
CA TYR A 225 2.77 -9.24 -12.96
C TYR A 225 3.45 -10.59 -12.73
N MET A 226 2.85 -11.43 -11.88
CA MET A 226 3.36 -12.77 -11.63
C MET A 226 3.31 -13.67 -12.88
N ASP A 227 2.29 -13.53 -13.72
CA ASP A 227 2.20 -14.25 -14.99
C ASP A 227 3.29 -13.79 -15.97
N VAL A 228 3.60 -12.49 -16.01
CA VAL A 228 4.73 -11.97 -16.80
C VAL A 228 6.06 -12.51 -16.25
N PHE A 229 6.26 -12.52 -14.94
CA PHE A 229 7.46 -13.12 -14.33
C PHE A 229 7.58 -14.59 -14.73
N LYS A 230 6.53 -15.38 -14.54
CA LYS A 230 6.50 -16.82 -14.84
C LYS A 230 6.78 -17.11 -16.31
N LYS A 231 6.30 -16.25 -17.20
CA LYS A 231 6.56 -16.36 -18.65
C LYS A 231 8.05 -16.31 -18.98
N TYR A 232 8.82 -15.49 -18.24
CA TYR A 232 10.25 -15.27 -18.46
C TYR A 232 11.13 -15.81 -17.33
N GLU A 233 10.59 -16.61 -16.45
CA GLU A 233 11.28 -17.11 -15.24
C GLU A 233 12.63 -17.78 -15.57
N ASN A 234 12.62 -18.68 -16.56
CA ASN A 234 13.84 -19.39 -16.94
C ASN A 234 14.94 -18.48 -17.50
N GLU A 235 14.55 -17.41 -18.21
CA GLU A 235 15.47 -16.43 -18.77
C GLU A 235 15.99 -15.49 -17.69
N ILE A 236 15.11 -15.03 -16.80
CA ILE A 236 15.47 -14.19 -15.64
C ILE A 236 16.45 -14.93 -14.72
N LEU A 237 16.16 -16.20 -14.40
CA LEU A 237 16.98 -16.99 -13.49
C LEU A 237 18.32 -17.47 -14.09
N LYS A 238 18.53 -17.28 -15.40
CA LYS A 238 19.85 -17.49 -16.04
C LYS A 238 20.77 -16.28 -15.97
N LEU A 239 20.23 -15.09 -15.68
CA LEU A 239 21.03 -13.88 -15.47
C LEU A 239 21.82 -13.99 -14.15
N ASP A 240 22.85 -13.19 -14.04
CA ASP A 240 23.40 -12.90 -12.72
C ASP A 240 22.30 -12.30 -11.82
N PRO A 241 22.15 -12.73 -10.57
CA PRO A 241 21.10 -12.21 -9.70
C PRO A 241 21.10 -10.68 -9.56
N ALA A 242 22.27 -10.04 -9.58
CA ALA A 242 22.37 -8.59 -9.53
C ALA A 242 21.80 -7.94 -10.80
N ASP A 243 22.10 -8.50 -11.98
CA ASP A 243 21.59 -8.00 -13.27
C ASP A 243 20.08 -8.21 -13.40
N ALA A 244 19.58 -9.36 -12.95
CA ALA A 244 18.14 -9.61 -12.91
C ALA A 244 17.42 -8.58 -12.05
N LEU A 245 17.89 -8.34 -10.83
CA LEU A 245 17.29 -7.36 -9.92
C LEU A 245 17.45 -5.93 -10.42
N CYS A 246 18.60 -5.57 -11.01
CA CYS A 246 18.81 -4.28 -11.65
C CYS A 246 17.76 -4.04 -12.74
N THR A 247 17.54 -5.04 -13.61
CA THR A 247 16.58 -4.99 -14.72
C THR A 247 15.13 -4.86 -14.23
N LEU A 248 14.74 -5.63 -13.21
CA LEU A 248 13.40 -5.56 -12.62
C LEU A 248 13.15 -4.23 -11.88
N THR A 249 14.17 -3.70 -11.20
CA THR A 249 14.09 -2.38 -10.56
C THR A 249 13.92 -1.27 -11.59
N GLU A 250 14.65 -1.35 -12.70
CA GLU A 250 14.51 -0.40 -13.82
C GLU A 250 13.11 -0.43 -14.44
N LEU A 251 12.51 -1.63 -14.59
CA LEU A 251 11.14 -1.76 -15.07
C LEU A 251 10.16 -1.01 -14.15
N THR A 252 10.28 -1.17 -12.84
CA THR A 252 9.45 -0.44 -11.86
C THR A 252 9.63 1.06 -11.99
N ALA A 253 10.88 1.53 -12.09
CA ALA A 253 11.17 2.95 -12.27
C ALA A 253 10.54 3.50 -13.56
N ILE A 254 10.67 2.77 -14.68
CA ILE A 254 10.09 3.16 -15.97
C ILE A 254 8.57 3.30 -15.87
N LYS A 255 7.86 2.36 -15.24
CA LYS A 255 6.40 2.42 -15.11
C LYS A 255 5.95 3.63 -14.26
N ILE A 256 6.66 3.93 -13.18
CA ILE A 256 6.43 5.14 -12.39
C ILE A 256 6.65 6.41 -13.22
N ILE A 257 7.74 6.47 -14.01
CA ILE A 257 8.06 7.61 -14.86
C ILE A 257 7.04 7.78 -16.00
N GLU A 258 6.54 6.69 -16.57
CA GLU A 258 5.46 6.73 -17.56
C GLU A 258 4.19 7.36 -16.98
N PHE A 259 3.83 7.01 -15.74
CA PHE A 259 2.68 7.62 -15.07
C PHE A 259 2.90 9.09 -14.75
N ILE A 260 4.11 9.48 -14.30
CA ILE A 260 4.46 10.89 -14.08
C ILE A 260 4.27 11.69 -15.39
N LYS A 261 4.69 11.13 -16.53
CA LYS A 261 4.55 11.78 -17.84
C LYS A 261 3.11 11.84 -18.33
N ALA A 262 2.25 10.93 -17.88
CA ALA A 262 0.82 10.92 -18.21
C ALA A 262 0.02 11.96 -17.40
N CYS A 263 0.58 12.47 -16.29
CA CYS A 263 -0.01 13.51 -15.48
C CYS A 263 0.52 14.89 -15.87
N ASP A 264 -0.41 15.82 -16.13
CA ASP A 264 -0.06 17.19 -16.51
C ASP A 264 0.57 17.96 -15.35
N GLN A 265 1.64 18.75 -15.63
CA GLN A 265 2.18 19.81 -14.76
C GLN A 265 2.29 19.41 -13.27
N THR A 266 3.05 18.37 -12.97
CA THR A 266 3.33 17.97 -11.58
C THR A 266 4.41 18.87 -10.99
N ASP A 267 4.14 19.47 -9.81
CA ASP A 267 5.07 20.35 -9.09
C ASP A 267 5.87 19.60 -8.02
N GLU A 268 5.27 18.56 -7.42
CA GLU A 268 5.89 17.76 -6.36
C GLU A 268 5.58 16.27 -6.54
N LEU A 269 6.59 15.42 -6.30
CA LEU A 269 6.47 13.98 -6.22
C LEU A 269 6.65 13.55 -4.77
N ILE A 270 5.68 12.81 -4.24
CA ILE A 270 5.69 12.32 -2.85
C ILE A 270 5.59 10.81 -2.87
N PHE A 271 6.50 10.13 -2.20
CA PHE A 271 6.55 8.67 -2.17
C PHE A 271 6.36 8.12 -0.77
N HIS A 272 5.67 6.98 -0.68
CA HIS A 272 5.55 6.18 0.53
C HIS A 272 5.45 4.68 0.20
N GLY A 273 5.32 3.84 1.23
CA GLY A 273 5.29 2.38 1.10
C GLY A 273 6.68 1.76 1.20
N GLY A 274 6.72 0.44 1.39
CA GLY A 274 7.97 -0.30 1.63
C GLY A 274 9.02 -0.18 0.52
N GLY A 275 8.57 0.05 -0.73
CA GLY A 275 9.48 0.25 -1.87
C GLY A 275 10.35 1.50 -1.78
N THR A 276 9.99 2.49 -0.94
CA THR A 276 10.82 3.67 -0.70
C THR A 276 12.11 3.37 0.07
N GLU A 277 12.16 2.23 0.76
CA GLU A 277 13.38 1.73 1.40
C GLU A 277 14.42 1.23 0.39
N ASN A 278 14.00 0.89 -0.83
CA ASN A 278 14.91 0.55 -1.92
C ASN A 278 15.56 1.82 -2.48
N LYS A 279 16.72 2.16 -1.91
CA LYS A 279 17.47 3.39 -2.27
C LYS A 279 17.91 3.40 -3.72
N TYR A 280 18.15 2.24 -4.33
CA TYR A 280 18.51 2.17 -5.74
C TYR A 280 17.33 2.57 -6.64
N LEU A 281 16.14 2.02 -6.37
CA LEU A 281 14.91 2.39 -7.07
C LEU A 281 14.63 3.90 -6.94
N MET A 282 14.69 4.44 -5.71
CA MET A 282 14.42 5.86 -5.48
C MET A 282 15.43 6.77 -6.19
N ASN A 283 16.70 6.38 -6.24
CA ASN A 283 17.71 7.11 -7.01
C ASN A 283 17.44 7.08 -8.52
N ARG A 284 17.08 5.89 -9.07
CA ARG A 284 16.74 5.77 -10.50
C ARG A 284 15.55 6.66 -10.89
N ILE A 285 14.52 6.72 -10.03
CA ILE A 285 13.38 7.63 -10.23
C ILE A 285 13.86 9.09 -10.18
N ALA A 286 14.60 9.48 -9.13
CA ALA A 286 15.03 10.86 -8.93
C ALA A 286 15.95 11.36 -10.06
N GLU A 287 16.84 10.52 -10.59
CA GLU A 287 17.72 10.87 -11.71
C GLU A 287 16.96 11.04 -13.04
N SER A 288 15.78 10.44 -13.15
CA SER A 288 14.98 10.44 -14.38
C SER A 288 13.96 11.57 -14.47
N VAL A 289 13.80 12.36 -13.42
CA VAL A 289 12.84 13.48 -13.34
C VAL A 289 13.53 14.76 -12.91
N SER A 290 12.98 15.92 -13.35
CA SER A 290 13.45 17.25 -12.90
C SER A 290 12.64 17.79 -11.72
N ILE A 291 11.64 17.02 -11.25
CA ILE A 291 10.74 17.39 -10.17
C ILE A 291 11.32 16.92 -8.84
N GLN A 292 11.16 17.72 -7.78
CA GLN A 292 11.62 17.35 -6.45
C GLN A 292 10.91 16.09 -5.94
N VAL A 293 11.69 15.07 -5.62
CA VAL A 293 11.22 13.84 -4.97
C VAL A 293 11.27 14.01 -3.46
N LYS A 294 10.14 13.73 -2.79
CA LYS A 294 9.98 13.80 -1.33
C LYS A 294 9.48 12.46 -0.79
N LEU A 295 9.76 12.18 0.46
CA LEU A 295 9.12 11.11 1.21
C LEU A 295 7.99 11.66 2.07
N ILE A 296 6.94 10.87 2.28
CA ILE A 296 5.79 11.28 3.11
C ILE A 296 6.16 11.36 4.59
N ASP A 297 7.31 10.78 4.98
CA ASP A 297 7.79 10.73 6.38
C ASP A 297 7.98 12.10 7.02
N ASP A 298 8.15 13.16 6.22
CA ASP A 298 8.18 14.54 6.71
C ASP A 298 6.81 15.02 7.25
N ILE A 299 5.72 14.31 6.91
CA ILE A 299 4.34 14.66 7.26
C ILE A 299 3.74 13.63 8.23
N ALA A 300 3.87 12.35 7.89
CA ALA A 300 3.41 11.23 8.70
C ALA A 300 4.28 9.99 8.40
N PRO A 301 4.55 9.13 9.39
CA PRO A 301 5.41 7.97 9.19
C PRO A 301 4.86 7.03 8.10
N SER A 302 5.63 6.82 7.04
CA SER A 302 5.27 6.04 5.83
C SER A 302 4.67 4.69 6.17
N LYS A 303 5.24 3.98 7.14
CA LYS A 303 4.78 2.68 7.60
C LYS A 303 3.30 2.66 8.02
N TYR A 304 2.80 3.76 8.60
CA TYR A 304 1.45 3.81 9.18
C TYR A 304 0.44 4.54 8.30
N ILE A 305 0.84 5.03 7.14
CA ILE A 305 -0.03 5.79 6.22
C ILE A 305 -1.31 5.02 5.89
N GLU A 306 -1.22 3.73 5.61
CA GLU A 306 -2.40 2.93 5.28
C GLU A 306 -3.33 2.76 6.50
N ALA A 307 -2.80 2.52 7.70
CA ALA A 307 -3.61 2.44 8.91
C ALA A 307 -4.31 3.77 9.21
N ILE A 308 -3.60 4.90 9.04
CA ILE A 308 -4.15 6.26 9.20
C ILE A 308 -5.23 6.52 8.13
N ALA A 309 -5.01 6.10 6.89
CA ALA A 309 -5.99 6.24 5.81
C ALA A 309 -7.28 5.47 6.10
N PHE A 310 -7.20 4.23 6.64
CA PHE A 310 -8.40 3.51 7.06
C PHE A 310 -9.12 4.17 8.23
N ALA A 311 -8.38 4.75 9.21
CA ALA A 311 -8.98 5.59 10.25
C ALA A 311 -9.72 6.80 9.66
N TYR A 312 -9.14 7.45 8.64
CA TYR A 312 -9.78 8.55 7.93
C TYR A 312 -11.03 8.11 7.17
N LEU A 313 -11.01 6.94 6.53
CA LEU A 313 -12.20 6.38 5.85
C LEU A 313 -13.32 6.09 6.86
N ALA A 314 -13.00 5.63 8.07
CA ALA A 314 -13.97 5.48 9.16
C ALA A 314 -14.51 6.83 9.63
N TYR A 315 -13.65 7.83 9.80
CA TYR A 315 -14.05 9.22 10.09
C TYR A 315 -15.01 9.78 9.02
N LYS A 316 -14.82 9.44 7.76
CA LYS A 316 -15.70 9.80 6.63
C LYS A 316 -16.89 8.85 6.43
N GLU A 317 -17.07 7.88 7.32
CA GLU A 317 -18.14 6.87 7.24
C GLU A 317 -18.17 6.09 5.90
N ARG A 318 -16.98 5.82 5.35
CA ARG A 318 -16.79 5.10 4.08
C ARG A 318 -16.61 3.59 4.29
N ALA A 319 -17.48 3.00 5.13
CA ALA A 319 -17.43 1.58 5.49
C ALA A 319 -18.77 1.08 6.02
N VAL A 320 -18.89 -0.23 6.20
CA VAL A 320 -20.00 -0.85 6.93
C VAL A 320 -19.72 -0.72 8.43
N LEU A 321 -20.75 -0.33 9.20
CA LEU A 321 -20.66 -0.12 10.64
C LEU A 321 -21.14 -1.36 11.40
N PHE A 322 -20.29 -1.86 12.31
CA PHE A 322 -20.57 -2.95 13.25
C PHE A 322 -20.60 -2.41 14.69
N ARG A 323 -21.57 -2.89 15.50
CA ARG A 323 -21.80 -2.44 16.88
C ARG A 323 -21.84 -3.59 17.85
#